data_1f4bb5395e8090485e6c8890c6438f63
#
_entry.id   1f4bb5395e8090485e6c8890c6438f63
#
_cell.length_a   1.000
_cell.length_b   1.000
_cell.length_c   1.000
_cell.angle_alpha   90.00
_cell.angle_beta   90.00
_cell.angle_gamma   90.00
#
_symmetry.space_group_name_H-M   'P 1'
#
loop_
_entity.id
_entity.type
_entity.pdbx_description
1 polymer ?
#
loop_
_entity_poly.entity_id
_entity_poly.type
_entity_poly.pdbx_seq_one_letter_code
_entity_poly.pdbx_strand_id
1 'polypeptide(L)'
;AEVMSGENGAERVKTYSTPIVDGLTFNYAAKAVDDNVLAILDKLAKEAQLVEKYESLYNGAVINTGEKRLVLHQLTRGQLGGKVEADGVDKREFYVTQQKRIAEFANQVHAGEITNAAGEKFTTVVQIGIGGSDLGPRAMYLAMENWAKKNGAFKMEAKFISNVDPDDAAAVLNSIDVAHSIFVLVSKSGTCLLYTSPSPRDLSTS
;
A
#
# COMPACT_ATOMS: atom_id res chain seq x y z
N ALA A 1 -9.83 -26.35 13.74
CA ALA A 1 -9.26 -27.66 14.09
C ALA A 1 -10.18 -28.79 13.63
N GLU A 2 -11.48 -28.81 14.03
CA GLU A 2 -12.42 -29.88 13.72
C GLU A 2 -12.56 -30.22 12.23
N VAL A 3 -12.56 -29.22 11.36
CA VAL A 3 -12.70 -29.39 9.90
C VAL A 3 -11.54 -30.19 9.30
N MET A 4 -10.35 -30.11 9.89
CA MET A 4 -9.13 -30.79 9.44
C MET A 4 -8.82 -32.05 10.25
N SER A 5 -9.54 -32.29 11.36
CA SER A 5 -9.37 -33.48 12.18
C SER A 5 -10.23 -34.63 11.62
N GLY A 6 -9.63 -35.76 11.33
CA GLY A 6 -10.30 -36.94 10.80
C GLY A 6 -9.68 -37.47 9.51
N GLU A 7 -10.21 -38.57 9.03
CA GLU A 7 -9.71 -39.32 7.87
C GLU A 7 -9.75 -38.52 6.57
N ASN A 8 -10.61 -37.52 6.47
CA ASN A 8 -10.80 -36.70 5.28
C ASN A 8 -9.93 -35.43 5.23
N GLY A 9 -9.13 -35.14 6.24
CA GLY A 9 -8.31 -33.91 6.29
C GLY A 9 -7.33 -33.78 5.12
N ALA A 10 -6.64 -34.85 4.76
CA ALA A 10 -5.71 -34.87 3.65
C ALA A 10 -6.40 -34.69 2.29
N GLU A 11 -7.58 -35.25 2.11
CA GLU A 11 -8.37 -35.11 0.89
C GLU A 11 -8.91 -33.69 0.75
N ARG A 12 -9.33 -33.06 1.84
CA ARG A 12 -9.74 -31.66 1.83
C ARG A 12 -8.66 -30.72 1.34
N VAL A 13 -7.38 -30.97 1.70
CA VAL A 13 -6.26 -30.14 1.25
C VAL A 13 -6.12 -30.17 -0.29
N LYS A 14 -6.43 -31.30 -0.90
CA LYS A 14 -6.41 -31.44 -2.37
C LYS A 14 -7.66 -30.83 -3.01
N THR A 15 -8.82 -31.09 -2.46
CA THR A 15 -10.11 -30.73 -3.05
C THR A 15 -10.44 -29.24 -2.88
N TYR A 16 -10.21 -28.68 -1.69
CA TYR A 16 -10.54 -27.29 -1.38
C TYR A 16 -9.38 -26.36 -1.66
N SER A 17 -8.96 -26.35 -2.92
CA SER A 17 -7.91 -25.46 -3.43
C SER A 17 -8.25 -25.01 -4.85
N THR A 18 -7.80 -23.81 -5.20
CA THR A 18 -7.96 -23.27 -6.54
C THR A 18 -6.68 -22.53 -6.96
N PRO A 19 -6.19 -22.75 -8.18
CA PRO A 19 -5.07 -21.99 -8.71
C PRO A 19 -5.50 -20.51 -8.88
N ILE A 20 -4.58 -19.59 -8.53
CA ILE A 20 -4.78 -18.15 -8.72
C ILE A 20 -3.94 -17.65 -9.90
N VAL A 21 -2.65 -18.02 -9.93
CA VAL A 21 -1.67 -17.66 -10.95
C VAL A 21 -0.56 -18.72 -10.91
N ASP A 22 0.30 -18.76 -11.90
CA ASP A 22 1.42 -19.68 -11.94
C ASP A 22 2.24 -19.68 -10.63
N GLY A 23 2.34 -20.87 -10.03
CA GLY A 23 3.04 -21.08 -8.77
C GLY A 23 2.29 -20.65 -7.50
N LEU A 24 1.06 -20.12 -7.62
CA LEU A 24 0.25 -19.71 -6.47
C LEU A 24 -1.12 -20.39 -6.50
N THR A 25 -1.41 -21.14 -5.45
CA THR A 25 -2.70 -21.79 -5.21
C THR A 25 -3.32 -21.29 -3.93
N PHE A 26 -4.59 -20.89 -3.99
CA PHE A 26 -5.36 -20.57 -2.80
C PHE A 26 -5.95 -21.85 -2.22
N ASN A 27 -5.49 -22.25 -1.04
CA ASN A 27 -6.01 -23.40 -0.32
C ASN A 27 -6.89 -22.94 0.83
N TYR A 28 -8.13 -23.38 0.83
CA TYR A 28 -9.13 -23.03 1.85
C TYR A 28 -9.67 -24.25 2.63
N ALA A 29 -8.94 -25.37 2.59
CA ALA A 29 -9.31 -26.59 3.28
C ALA A 29 -9.60 -26.42 4.79
N ALA A 30 -8.87 -25.50 5.44
CA ALA A 30 -9.04 -25.22 6.87
C ALA A 30 -10.24 -24.29 7.19
N LYS A 31 -10.92 -23.75 6.18
CA LYS A 31 -12.13 -22.95 6.38
C LYS A 31 -13.32 -23.87 6.72
N ALA A 32 -14.26 -23.37 7.49
CA ALA A 32 -15.50 -24.07 7.83
C ALA A 32 -16.48 -24.01 6.65
N VAL A 33 -16.10 -24.59 5.53
CA VAL A 33 -16.90 -24.70 4.31
C VAL A 33 -17.00 -26.14 3.85
N ASP A 34 -18.12 -26.49 3.27
CA ASP A 34 -18.38 -27.74 2.57
C ASP A 34 -19.01 -27.44 1.20
N ASP A 35 -19.33 -28.45 0.44
CA ASP A 35 -19.90 -28.30 -0.91
C ASP A 35 -21.25 -27.57 -0.89
N ASN A 36 -22.05 -27.75 0.16
CA ASN A 36 -23.33 -27.04 0.30
C ASN A 36 -23.10 -25.54 0.53
N VAL A 37 -22.15 -25.18 1.41
CA VAL A 37 -21.76 -23.77 1.64
C VAL A 37 -21.20 -23.15 0.35
N LEU A 38 -20.37 -23.89 -0.38
CA LEU A 38 -19.84 -23.40 -1.66
C LEU A 38 -20.95 -23.17 -2.69
N ALA A 39 -21.93 -24.07 -2.78
CA ALA A 39 -23.08 -23.88 -3.67
C ALA A 39 -23.93 -22.66 -3.30
N ILE A 40 -24.12 -22.39 -2.01
CA ILE A 40 -24.82 -21.20 -1.53
C ILE A 40 -24.03 -19.92 -1.87
N LEU A 41 -22.70 -19.94 -1.67
CA LEU A 41 -21.82 -18.80 -2.02
C LEU A 41 -21.79 -18.52 -3.51
N ASP A 42 -21.78 -19.58 -4.34
CA ASP A 42 -21.86 -19.43 -5.81
C ASP A 42 -23.19 -18.82 -6.24
N LYS A 43 -24.29 -19.27 -5.66
CA LYS A 43 -25.61 -18.66 -5.89
C LYS A 43 -25.64 -17.19 -5.47
N LEU A 44 -25.12 -16.87 -4.30
CA LEU A 44 -25.04 -15.48 -3.82
C LEU A 44 -24.17 -14.61 -4.76
N ALA A 45 -23.04 -15.13 -5.22
CA ALA A 45 -22.16 -14.41 -6.15
C ALA A 45 -22.87 -14.08 -7.47
N LYS A 46 -23.65 -15.03 -8.01
CA LYS A 46 -24.46 -14.85 -9.22
C LYS A 46 -25.58 -13.84 -9.01
N GLU A 47 -26.36 -13.99 -7.93
CA GLU A 47 -27.44 -13.05 -7.60
C GLU A 47 -26.93 -11.62 -7.33
N ALA A 48 -25.77 -11.50 -6.69
CA ALA A 48 -25.12 -10.22 -6.46
C ALA A 48 -24.41 -9.64 -7.69
N GLN A 49 -24.34 -10.37 -8.80
CA GLN A 49 -23.56 -9.99 -9.99
C GLN A 49 -22.10 -9.64 -9.63
N LEU A 50 -21.45 -10.50 -8.83
CA LEU A 50 -20.14 -10.20 -8.25
C LEU A 50 -19.07 -9.98 -9.32
N VAL A 51 -19.03 -10.84 -10.34
CA VAL A 51 -18.03 -10.78 -11.42
C VAL A 51 -18.23 -9.51 -12.26
N GLU A 52 -19.44 -9.23 -12.67
CA GLU A 52 -19.78 -8.05 -13.47
C GLU A 52 -19.49 -6.74 -12.72
N LYS A 53 -19.76 -6.71 -11.42
CA LYS A 53 -19.41 -5.55 -10.58
C LYS A 53 -17.91 -5.40 -10.41
N TYR A 54 -17.18 -6.52 -10.28
CA TYR A 54 -15.72 -6.48 -10.23
C TYR A 54 -15.12 -5.99 -11.55
N GLU A 55 -15.62 -6.48 -12.68
CA GLU A 55 -15.19 -5.99 -14.00
C GLU A 55 -15.49 -4.50 -14.17
N SER A 56 -16.66 -4.06 -13.73
CA SER A 56 -17.04 -2.65 -13.74
C SER A 56 -16.08 -1.79 -12.91
N LEU A 57 -15.75 -2.23 -11.69
CA LEU A 57 -14.74 -1.60 -10.84
C LEU A 57 -13.37 -1.56 -11.53
N TYR A 58 -12.95 -2.69 -12.09
CA TYR A 58 -11.67 -2.83 -12.79
C TYR A 58 -11.55 -1.89 -13.98
N ASN A 59 -12.66 -1.63 -14.66
CA ASN A 59 -12.77 -0.71 -15.79
C ASN A 59 -13.04 0.75 -15.40
N GLY A 60 -13.02 1.07 -14.12
CA GLY A 60 -13.07 2.45 -13.62
C GLY A 60 -14.46 2.99 -13.32
N ALA A 61 -15.45 2.14 -13.07
CA ALA A 61 -16.72 2.61 -12.54
C ALA A 61 -16.58 3.07 -11.08
N VAL A 62 -17.39 4.06 -10.69
CA VAL A 62 -17.47 4.53 -9.30
C VAL A 62 -18.30 3.54 -8.48
N ILE A 63 -17.65 2.50 -7.97
CA ILE A 63 -18.29 1.49 -7.11
C ILE A 63 -18.31 1.93 -5.65
N ASN A 64 -17.28 2.65 -5.20
CA ASN A 64 -17.26 3.22 -3.85
C ASN A 64 -18.17 4.46 -3.79
N THR A 65 -19.46 4.23 -3.60
CA THR A 65 -20.47 5.29 -3.56
C THR A 65 -20.38 6.18 -2.31
N GLY A 66 -19.82 5.65 -1.23
CA GLY A 66 -19.62 6.41 0.02
C GLY A 66 -18.59 7.52 -0.13
N GLU A 67 -17.44 7.24 -0.72
CA GLU A 67 -16.40 8.22 -0.99
C GLU A 67 -16.53 8.86 -2.40
N LYS A 68 -17.42 8.34 -3.26
CA LYS A 68 -17.57 8.74 -4.66
C LYS A 68 -16.24 8.69 -5.44
N ARG A 69 -15.47 7.64 -5.23
CA ARG A 69 -14.12 7.48 -5.81
C ARG A 69 -14.00 6.23 -6.66
N LEU A 70 -13.09 6.29 -7.62
CA LEU A 70 -12.60 5.16 -8.38
C LEU A 70 -11.69 4.29 -7.50
N VAL A 71 -11.65 2.99 -7.79
CA VAL A 71 -10.73 2.02 -7.16
C VAL A 71 -9.85 1.47 -8.27
N LEU A 72 -8.63 1.99 -8.39
CA LEU A 72 -7.75 1.79 -9.55
C LEU A 72 -6.39 1.19 -9.18
N HIS A 73 -6.32 0.36 -8.14
CA HIS A 73 -5.07 -0.24 -7.68
C HIS A 73 -4.33 -1.04 -8.77
N GLN A 74 -5.05 -1.65 -9.70
CA GLN A 74 -4.47 -2.38 -10.84
C GLN A 74 -3.64 -1.49 -11.76
N LEU A 75 -3.98 -0.23 -11.92
CA LEU A 75 -3.26 0.71 -12.79
C LEU A 75 -1.89 1.13 -12.25
N THR A 76 -1.63 0.89 -10.95
CA THR A 76 -0.34 1.18 -10.31
C THR A 76 0.61 -0.03 -10.34
N ARG A 77 0.18 -1.18 -10.92
CA ARG A 77 0.90 -2.44 -10.88
C ARG A 77 1.28 -2.91 -12.29
N GLY A 78 2.29 -2.28 -12.87
CA GLY A 78 2.81 -2.66 -14.18
C GLY A 78 1.79 -2.46 -15.30
N GLN A 79 1.59 -3.51 -16.11
CA GLN A 79 0.74 -3.48 -17.30
C GLN A 79 -0.71 -3.93 -17.03
N LEU A 80 -1.12 -4.07 -15.79
CA LEU A 80 -2.47 -4.51 -15.44
C LEU A 80 -3.50 -3.41 -15.69
N GLY A 81 -4.66 -3.81 -16.19
CA GLY A 81 -5.77 -2.91 -16.52
C GLY A 81 -5.61 -2.16 -17.84
N GLY A 82 -6.71 -1.67 -18.35
CA GLY A 82 -6.81 -0.87 -19.56
C GLY A 82 -6.70 0.64 -19.31
N LYS A 83 -7.07 1.41 -20.33
CA LYS A 83 -7.25 2.85 -20.21
C LYS A 83 -8.51 3.14 -19.36
N VAL A 84 -8.35 3.99 -18.37
CA VAL A 84 -9.46 4.51 -17.56
C VAL A 84 -9.40 6.04 -17.60
N GLU A 85 -10.41 6.67 -18.18
CA GLU A 85 -10.54 8.13 -18.18
C GLU A 85 -11.48 8.58 -17.07
N ALA A 86 -11.03 9.54 -16.28
CA ALA A 86 -11.86 10.24 -15.30
C ALA A 86 -11.42 11.69 -15.18
N ASP A 87 -12.38 12.60 -15.12
CA ASP A 87 -12.13 14.04 -15.05
C ASP A 87 -11.25 14.57 -16.19
N GLY A 88 -11.38 13.98 -17.39
CA GLY A 88 -10.57 14.34 -18.57
C GLY A 88 -9.12 13.86 -18.52
N VAL A 89 -8.76 13.00 -17.58
CA VAL A 89 -7.38 12.50 -17.38
C VAL A 89 -7.36 10.99 -17.60
N ASP A 90 -6.41 10.52 -18.43
CA ASP A 90 -6.06 9.11 -18.49
C ASP A 90 -5.35 8.72 -17.17
N LYS A 91 -6.05 7.97 -16.33
CA LYS A 91 -5.55 7.60 -14.99
C LYS A 91 -4.35 6.66 -15.07
N ARG A 92 -4.26 5.81 -16.09
CA ARG A 92 -3.10 4.94 -16.28
C ARG A 92 -1.85 5.75 -16.59
N GLU A 93 -1.93 6.65 -17.56
CA GLU A 93 -0.81 7.54 -17.91
C GLU A 93 -0.40 8.41 -16.74
N PHE A 94 -1.37 8.94 -16.01
CA PHE A 94 -1.13 9.68 -14.78
C PHE A 94 -0.31 8.87 -13.77
N TYR A 95 -0.72 7.62 -13.44
CA TYR A 95 0.01 6.81 -12.46
C TYR A 95 1.42 6.43 -12.94
N VAL A 96 1.58 6.07 -14.21
CA VAL A 96 2.91 5.78 -14.79
C VAL A 96 3.83 7.00 -14.69
N THR A 97 3.30 8.17 -14.97
CA THR A 97 4.04 9.44 -14.86
C THR A 97 4.42 9.72 -13.40
N GLN A 98 3.48 9.53 -12.45
CA GLN A 98 3.81 9.72 -11.03
C GLN A 98 4.87 8.73 -10.54
N GLN A 99 4.81 7.46 -10.95
CA GLN A 99 5.83 6.47 -10.60
C GLN A 99 7.23 6.88 -11.11
N LYS A 100 7.32 7.39 -12.33
CA LYS A 100 8.59 7.90 -12.88
C LYS A 100 9.11 9.09 -12.07
N ARG A 101 8.25 10.05 -11.73
CA ARG A 101 8.62 11.21 -10.91
C ARG A 101 9.11 10.81 -9.52
N ILE A 102 8.44 9.82 -8.89
CA ILE A 102 8.88 9.29 -7.58
C ILE A 102 10.26 8.65 -7.68
N ALA A 103 10.48 7.82 -8.70
CA ALA A 103 11.77 7.17 -8.92
C ALA A 103 12.89 8.20 -9.19
N GLU A 104 12.62 9.22 -10.01
CA GLU A 104 13.56 10.30 -10.31
C GLU A 104 13.92 11.08 -9.04
N PHE A 105 12.92 11.50 -8.26
CA PHE A 105 13.14 12.19 -6.98
C PHE A 105 13.99 11.35 -6.02
N ALA A 106 13.66 10.07 -5.85
CA ALA A 106 14.43 9.17 -4.99
C ALA A 106 15.89 9.03 -5.46
N ASN A 107 16.12 8.92 -6.77
CA ASN A 107 17.47 8.84 -7.32
C ASN A 107 18.26 10.14 -7.11
N GLN A 108 17.66 11.30 -7.28
CA GLN A 108 18.28 12.60 -7.03
C GLN A 108 18.67 12.78 -5.55
N VAL A 109 17.79 12.37 -4.63
CA VAL A 109 18.10 12.36 -3.19
C VAL A 109 19.28 11.42 -2.90
N HIS A 110 19.26 10.21 -3.42
CA HIS A 110 20.34 9.23 -3.21
C HIS A 110 21.67 9.67 -3.82
N ALA A 111 21.65 10.36 -4.94
CA ALA A 111 22.84 10.96 -5.57
C ALA A 111 23.37 12.17 -4.76
N GLY A 112 22.51 12.83 -3.99
CA GLY A 112 22.80 14.07 -3.28
C GLY A 112 22.70 15.30 -4.20
N GLU A 113 21.88 15.20 -5.23
CA GLU A 113 21.50 16.34 -6.08
C GLU A 113 20.43 17.18 -5.37
N ILE A 114 19.59 16.54 -4.57
CA ILE A 114 18.67 17.21 -3.64
C ILE A 114 19.31 17.15 -2.26
N THR A 115 19.54 18.34 -1.68
CA THR A 115 20.23 18.53 -0.41
C THR A 115 19.38 19.33 0.56
N ASN A 116 19.83 19.40 1.83
CA ASN A 116 19.26 20.30 2.82
C ASN A 116 19.68 21.76 2.55
N ALA A 117 19.23 22.69 3.38
CA ALA A 117 19.52 24.12 3.24
C ALA A 117 21.02 24.48 3.35
N ALA A 118 21.82 23.60 3.95
CA ALA A 118 23.28 23.74 4.08
C ALA A 118 24.05 23.12 2.90
N GLY A 119 23.36 22.53 1.93
CA GLY A 119 23.99 21.82 0.80
C GLY A 119 24.45 20.40 1.13
N GLU A 120 23.95 19.82 2.21
CA GLU A 120 24.36 18.51 2.71
C GLU A 120 23.34 17.43 2.35
N LYS A 121 23.81 16.19 2.20
CA LYS A 121 22.97 15.05 1.82
C LYS A 121 22.01 14.65 2.93
N PHE A 122 20.82 14.22 2.55
CA PHE A 122 19.91 13.54 3.45
C PHE A 122 20.36 12.10 3.72
N THR A 123 20.28 11.69 4.96
CA THR A 123 20.69 10.35 5.43
C THR A 123 19.53 9.54 6.00
N THR A 124 18.44 10.22 6.36
CA THR A 124 17.28 9.61 7.00
C THR A 124 15.99 9.99 6.27
N VAL A 125 15.08 9.04 6.14
CA VAL A 125 13.70 9.29 5.72
C VAL A 125 12.76 8.96 6.88
N VAL A 126 11.88 9.89 7.21
CA VAL A 126 10.84 9.70 8.22
C VAL A 126 9.49 9.60 7.52
N GLN A 127 8.91 8.42 7.52
CA GLN A 127 7.58 8.21 6.96
C GLN A 127 6.52 8.43 8.04
N ILE A 128 5.53 9.25 7.73
CA ILE A 128 4.40 9.57 8.60
C ILE A 128 3.13 9.10 7.93
N GLY A 129 2.48 8.11 8.52
CA GLY A 129 1.23 7.53 7.99
C GLY A 129 0.67 6.47 8.90
N ILE A 130 -0.64 6.25 8.85
CA ILE A 130 -1.36 5.29 9.70
C ILE A 130 -1.84 4.11 8.87
N GLY A 131 -1.80 2.91 9.43
CA GLY A 131 -2.36 1.69 8.84
C GLY A 131 -1.73 1.37 7.47
N GLY A 132 -2.52 1.36 6.41
CA GLY A 132 -2.03 1.07 5.05
C GLY A 132 -1.00 2.06 4.51
N SER A 133 -0.95 3.26 5.08
CA SER A 133 0.06 4.27 4.74
C SER A 133 1.39 4.07 5.47
N ASP A 134 1.47 3.15 6.43
CA ASP A 134 2.68 2.77 7.17
C ASP A 134 3.12 1.34 6.89
N LEU A 135 2.22 0.37 7.07
CA LEU A 135 2.56 -1.05 7.14
C LEU A 135 3.24 -1.59 5.88
N GLY A 136 2.80 -1.18 4.69
CA GLY A 136 3.39 -1.63 3.43
C GLY A 136 4.84 -1.18 3.26
N PRO A 137 5.12 0.12 3.24
CA PRO A 137 6.48 0.65 3.14
C PRO A 137 7.40 0.19 4.27
N ARG A 138 6.91 0.15 5.52
CA ARG A 138 7.67 -0.38 6.66
C ARG A 138 8.05 -1.84 6.47
N ALA A 139 7.12 -2.68 6.06
CA ALA A 139 7.38 -4.11 5.80
C ALA A 139 8.44 -4.30 4.71
N MET A 140 8.36 -3.55 3.62
CA MET A 140 9.34 -3.60 2.53
C MET A 140 10.73 -3.15 3.00
N TYR A 141 10.81 -2.04 3.74
CA TYR A 141 12.07 -1.56 4.29
C TYR A 141 12.71 -2.60 5.21
N LEU A 142 11.98 -3.09 6.21
CA LEU A 142 12.49 -4.08 7.16
C LEU A 142 12.91 -5.40 6.49
N ALA A 143 12.18 -5.83 5.46
CA ALA A 143 12.53 -7.03 4.70
C ALA A 143 13.85 -6.87 3.93
N MET A 144 14.13 -5.67 3.42
CA MET A 144 15.27 -5.42 2.54
C MET A 144 16.47 -4.81 3.25
N GLU A 145 16.32 -4.22 4.43
CA GLU A 145 17.36 -3.46 5.13
C GLU A 145 18.64 -4.26 5.34
N ASN A 146 18.51 -5.47 5.92
CA ASN A 146 19.68 -6.31 6.19
C ASN A 146 20.38 -6.78 4.92
N TRP A 147 19.57 -7.10 3.89
CA TRP A 147 20.13 -7.45 2.58
C TRP A 147 20.88 -6.27 1.96
N ALA A 148 20.31 -5.09 1.99
CA ALA A 148 20.91 -3.86 1.44
C ALA A 148 22.22 -3.51 2.16
N LYS A 149 22.24 -3.58 3.49
CA LYS A 149 23.47 -3.35 4.29
C LYS A 149 24.56 -4.35 3.93
N LYS A 150 24.22 -5.65 3.84
CA LYS A 150 25.18 -6.72 3.52
C LYS A 150 25.75 -6.58 2.10
N ASN A 151 24.98 -6.07 1.14
CA ASN A 151 25.37 -5.98 -0.26
C ASN A 151 25.83 -4.56 -0.68
N GLY A 152 26.05 -3.64 0.26
CA GLY A 152 26.49 -2.27 -0.05
C GLY A 152 25.45 -1.43 -0.81
N ALA A 153 24.19 -1.85 -0.78
CA ALA A 153 23.06 -1.17 -1.45
C ALA A 153 22.27 -0.25 -0.51
N PHE A 154 22.62 -0.20 0.76
CA PHE A 154 21.97 0.65 1.76
C PHE A 154 22.20 2.13 1.45
N LYS A 155 21.13 2.92 1.37
CA LYS A 155 21.18 4.34 1.01
C LYS A 155 20.82 5.26 2.16
N MET A 156 19.70 4.99 2.84
CA MET A 156 19.16 5.85 3.87
C MET A 156 18.55 5.02 5.00
N GLU A 157 18.63 5.54 6.22
CA GLU A 157 17.88 5.01 7.35
C GLU A 157 16.40 5.41 7.22
N ALA A 158 15.47 4.50 7.55
CA ALA A 158 14.06 4.83 7.63
C ALA A 158 13.56 4.79 9.08
N LYS A 159 12.77 5.81 9.43
CA LYS A 159 12.00 5.89 10.68
C LYS A 159 10.52 6.03 10.34
N PHE A 160 9.66 5.62 11.26
CA PHE A 160 8.23 5.55 11.01
C PHE A 160 7.47 6.15 12.18
N ILE A 161 6.62 7.13 11.90
CA ILE A 161 5.62 7.68 12.82
C ILE A 161 4.27 7.17 12.33
N SER A 162 3.70 6.21 13.05
CA SER A 162 2.52 5.46 12.61
C SER A 162 1.28 5.70 13.45
N ASN A 163 1.37 6.57 14.43
CA ASN A 163 0.27 6.86 15.35
C ASN A 163 0.18 8.37 15.64
N VAL A 164 -0.95 8.79 16.18
CA VAL A 164 -1.19 10.16 16.68
C VAL A 164 -0.61 10.39 18.08
N ASP A 165 0.06 9.42 18.64
CA ASP A 165 0.71 9.49 19.94
C ASP A 165 1.91 10.46 19.88
N PRO A 166 1.89 11.57 20.65
CA PRO A 166 2.98 12.54 20.65
C PRO A 166 4.28 11.97 21.20
N ASP A 167 4.22 10.99 22.10
CA ASP A 167 5.41 10.37 22.68
C ASP A 167 6.13 9.49 21.65
N ASP A 168 5.40 8.76 20.79
CA ASP A 168 5.96 8.01 19.67
C ASP A 168 6.65 8.96 18.67
N ALA A 169 5.99 10.04 18.30
CA ALA A 169 6.57 11.06 17.43
C ALA A 169 7.82 11.72 18.05
N ALA A 170 7.77 12.07 19.32
CA ALA A 170 8.90 12.66 20.04
C ALA A 170 10.08 11.69 20.13
N ALA A 171 9.84 10.42 20.40
CA ALA A 171 10.87 9.39 20.44
C ALA A 171 11.59 9.26 19.08
N VAL A 172 10.86 9.27 17.98
CA VAL A 172 11.45 9.25 16.63
C VAL A 172 12.26 10.52 16.38
N LEU A 173 11.68 11.70 16.61
CA LEU A 173 12.36 12.99 16.36
C LEU A 173 13.62 13.18 17.20
N ASN A 174 13.64 12.70 18.45
CA ASN A 174 14.81 12.74 19.31
C ASN A 174 15.90 11.71 18.91
N SER A 175 15.58 10.73 18.07
CA SER A 175 16.51 9.69 17.63
C SER A 175 17.21 9.99 16.31
N ILE A 176 16.88 11.10 15.65
CA ILE A 176 17.37 11.45 14.31
C ILE A 176 18.01 12.82 14.26
N ASP A 177 18.83 13.06 13.24
CA ASP A 177 19.22 14.41 12.85
C ASP A 177 18.15 14.99 11.89
N VAL A 178 17.35 15.90 12.41
CA VAL A 178 16.25 16.52 11.67
C VAL A 178 16.75 17.30 10.45
N ALA A 179 17.92 17.92 10.53
CA ALA A 179 18.50 18.69 9.43
C ALA A 179 18.88 17.81 8.23
N HIS A 180 19.21 16.53 8.48
CA HIS A 180 19.54 15.54 7.45
C HIS A 180 18.41 14.53 7.19
N SER A 181 17.19 14.88 7.56
CA SER A 181 16.02 14.01 7.41
C SER A 181 15.02 14.55 6.39
N ILE A 182 14.45 13.65 5.56
CA ILE A 182 13.32 13.93 4.69
C ILE A 182 12.05 13.36 5.33
N PHE A 183 11.01 14.17 5.41
CA PHE A 183 9.71 13.76 5.96
C PHE A 183 8.73 13.48 4.83
N VAL A 184 8.19 12.26 4.79
CA VAL A 184 7.23 11.78 3.79
C VAL A 184 5.86 11.59 4.46
N LEU A 185 4.94 12.50 4.18
CA LEU A 185 3.57 12.42 4.65
C LEU A 185 2.73 11.58 3.69
N VAL A 186 2.14 10.49 4.18
CA VAL A 186 1.37 9.55 3.37
C VAL A 186 -0.08 9.52 3.80
N SER A 187 -0.98 9.95 2.92
CA SER A 187 -2.43 9.89 3.15
C SER A 187 -3.19 9.61 1.86
N LYS A 188 -4.19 8.73 1.95
CA LYS A 188 -5.16 8.50 0.89
C LYS A 188 -6.23 9.61 0.85
N SER A 189 -6.76 9.98 2.01
CA SER A 189 -7.90 10.89 2.10
C SER A 189 -7.51 12.37 2.12
N GLY A 190 -6.28 12.69 2.54
CA GLY A 190 -5.85 14.06 2.82
C GLY A 190 -6.43 14.64 4.13
N THR A 191 -7.16 13.84 4.91
CA THR A 191 -7.82 14.25 6.16
C THR A 191 -7.31 13.50 7.38
N CYS A 192 -6.09 12.97 7.31
CA CYS A 192 -5.48 12.22 8.40
C CYS A 192 -5.10 13.17 9.55
N LEU A 193 -5.47 12.80 10.78
CA LEU A 193 -5.20 13.59 12.00
C LEU A 193 -3.71 13.88 12.23
N LEU A 194 -2.81 13.03 11.72
CA LEU A 194 -1.36 13.23 11.88
C LEU A 194 -0.84 14.54 11.24
N TYR A 195 -1.53 15.09 10.26
CA TYR A 195 -1.09 16.30 9.56
C TYR A 195 -2.21 17.31 9.28
N THR A 196 -3.35 17.15 9.91
CA THR A 196 -4.35 18.22 10.03
C THR A 196 -4.05 19.17 11.18
N SER A 197 -2.99 18.91 11.96
CA SER A 197 -2.46 19.89 12.88
C SER A 197 -1.93 21.10 12.11
N PRO A 198 -2.25 22.34 12.51
CA PRO A 198 -1.80 23.54 11.81
C PRO A 198 -0.28 23.58 11.75
N SER A 199 0.26 23.66 10.55
CA SER A 199 1.68 23.87 10.34
C SER A 199 2.00 25.37 10.38
N PRO A 200 3.27 25.77 10.58
CA PRO A 200 3.65 27.18 10.46
C PRO A 200 3.32 27.81 9.10
N ARG A 201 3.12 26.99 8.05
CA ARG A 201 2.68 27.45 6.71
C ARG A 201 1.20 27.80 6.68
N ASP A 202 0.37 27.13 7.47
CA ASP A 202 -1.08 27.38 7.54
C ASP A 202 -1.39 28.65 8.29
N LEU A 203 -0.49 29.09 9.18
CA LEU A 203 -0.59 30.35 9.94
C LEU A 203 -0.20 31.58 9.12
N SER A 204 0.42 31.41 7.96
CA SER A 204 0.87 32.51 7.09
C SER A 204 -0.18 32.99 6.10
N THR A 205 -1.37 32.38 6.07
CA THR A 205 -2.47 32.73 5.16
C THR A 205 -3.67 33.39 5.84
N SER A 206 -3.52 33.82 7.11
CA SER A 206 -4.52 34.60 7.87
C SER A 206 -4.16 36.06 7.94
#